data_11fb67f9ab89e2b93baa7e259ad8ed64
#
_entry.id   11fb67f9ab89e2b93baa7e259ad8ed64
#
_cell.length_a   1.000
_cell.length_b   1.000
_cell.length_c   1.000
_cell.angle_alpha   90.00
_cell.angle_beta   90.00
_cell.angle_gamma   90.00
#
_symmetry.space_group_name_H-M   'P 1'
#
loop_
_entity.id
_entity.type
_entity.pdbx_description
1 polymer ?
#
loop_
_entity_poly.entity_id
_entity_poly.type
_entity_poly.pdbx_seq_one_letter_code
_entity_poly.pdbx_strand_id
1 'polypeptide(L)'
;AGYFDTTFVLKEPTYYTISRNTLYLTPGDDMTIKVTQTNTEAEFSGIGAEANNYMKFRLFPKGGSYLEAGGNLRGDFVSTKALVDSLAAIRMHTLDTLSNVSDAFKKLETARIKADIINSYICYASYSRMFAGVKTEEEMRAKWNEFNVSLTQDVTPLYKGDYE
;
A
#
# COMPACT_ATOMS: atom_id res chain seq x y z
N ALA A 1 -0.05 -29.99 -2.83
CA ALA A 1 0.76 -29.07 -3.63
C ALA A 1 0.61 -29.46 -5.09
N GLY A 2 0.33 -28.51 -5.96
CA GLY A 2 0.24 -28.69 -7.39
C GLY A 2 1.33 -27.88 -8.10
N TYR A 3 1.78 -28.36 -9.22
CA TYR A 3 2.65 -27.65 -10.16
C TYR A 3 1.94 -27.55 -11.50
N PHE A 4 2.03 -26.43 -12.16
CA PHE A 4 1.61 -26.27 -13.55
C PHE A 4 2.56 -25.31 -14.27
N ASP A 5 2.65 -25.47 -15.57
CA ASP A 5 3.38 -24.60 -16.47
C ASP A 5 2.39 -24.00 -17.48
N THR A 6 2.51 -22.73 -17.76
CA THR A 6 1.62 -22.04 -18.69
C THR A 6 2.30 -20.84 -19.34
N THR A 7 1.94 -20.58 -20.58
CA THR A 7 2.34 -19.38 -21.31
C THR A 7 1.10 -18.66 -21.82
N PHE A 8 1.07 -17.35 -21.66
CA PHE A 8 0.01 -16.49 -22.20
C PHE A 8 0.57 -15.17 -22.70
N VAL A 9 -0.15 -14.53 -23.61
CA VAL A 9 0.28 -13.27 -24.23
C VAL A 9 -0.22 -12.08 -23.41
N LEU A 10 0.71 -11.25 -22.97
CA LEU A 10 0.41 -9.92 -22.42
C LEU A 10 0.68 -8.86 -23.48
N LYS A 11 -0.25 -7.92 -23.64
CA LYS A 11 -0.08 -6.75 -24.52
C LYS A 11 0.59 -5.59 -23.81
N GLU A 12 0.38 -5.49 -22.49
CA GLU A 12 0.85 -4.42 -21.64
C GLU A 12 1.08 -4.93 -20.20
N PRO A 13 1.87 -4.22 -19.40
CA PRO A 13 2.05 -4.53 -17.99
C PRO A 13 0.70 -4.54 -17.25
N THR A 14 0.47 -5.54 -16.42
CA THR A 14 -0.83 -5.74 -15.76
C THR A 14 -0.65 -6.35 -14.38
N TYR A 15 -1.52 -5.97 -13.45
CA TYR A 15 -1.60 -6.59 -12.13
C TYR A 15 -2.53 -7.79 -12.15
N TYR A 16 -2.08 -8.87 -11.54
CA TYR A 16 -2.87 -10.09 -11.31
C TYR A 16 -2.89 -10.44 -9.83
N THR A 17 -3.83 -11.26 -9.44
CA THR A 17 -3.91 -11.78 -8.08
C THR A 17 -3.96 -13.30 -8.09
N ILE A 18 -3.04 -13.93 -7.35
CA ILE A 18 -3.06 -15.37 -7.09
C ILE A 18 -3.10 -15.55 -5.56
N SER A 19 -4.24 -16.06 -5.05
CA SER A 19 -4.48 -16.16 -3.60
C SER A 19 -4.34 -14.79 -2.93
N ARG A 20 -3.37 -14.62 -2.02
CA ARG A 20 -3.07 -13.35 -1.33
C ARG A 20 -1.93 -12.56 -1.97
N ASN A 21 -1.40 -13.04 -3.08
CA ASN A 21 -0.30 -12.37 -3.77
C ASN A 21 -0.83 -11.53 -4.92
N THR A 22 -0.44 -10.26 -4.94
CA THR A 22 -0.60 -9.40 -6.10
C THR A 22 0.68 -9.50 -6.92
N LEU A 23 0.55 -9.83 -8.19
CA LEU A 23 1.64 -9.94 -9.15
C LEU A 23 1.62 -8.74 -10.08
N TYR A 24 2.78 -8.28 -10.46
CA TYR A 24 2.97 -7.37 -11.60
C TYR A 24 3.68 -8.12 -12.69
N LEU A 25 2.98 -8.33 -13.81
CA LEU A 25 3.49 -9.08 -14.96
C LEU A 25 3.69 -8.14 -16.14
N THR A 26 4.79 -8.31 -16.85
CA THR A 26 5.13 -7.55 -18.06
C THR A 26 5.33 -8.47 -19.26
N PRO A 27 5.12 -7.97 -20.49
CA PRO A 27 5.47 -8.74 -21.68
C PRO A 27 6.94 -9.16 -21.66
N GLY A 28 7.21 -10.44 -21.81
CA GLY A 28 8.57 -11.01 -21.79
C GLY A 28 9.03 -11.52 -20.43
N ASP A 29 8.20 -11.44 -19.39
CA ASP A 29 8.50 -12.10 -18.12
C ASP A 29 8.57 -13.63 -18.32
N ASP A 30 9.52 -14.25 -17.62
CA ASP A 30 9.70 -15.70 -17.54
C ASP A 30 10.04 -16.06 -16.10
N MET A 31 9.01 -16.44 -15.34
CA MET A 31 9.11 -16.59 -13.90
C MET A 31 8.68 -17.96 -13.40
N THR A 32 9.41 -18.46 -12.42
CA THR A 32 8.92 -19.49 -11.50
C THR A 32 8.30 -18.81 -10.27
N ILE A 33 7.06 -19.19 -9.99
CA ILE A 33 6.25 -18.63 -8.92
C ILE A 33 5.87 -19.73 -7.93
N LYS A 34 6.25 -19.55 -6.66
CA LYS A 34 5.82 -20.40 -5.57
C LYS A 34 5.00 -19.55 -4.59
N VAL A 35 3.70 -19.80 -4.54
CA VAL A 35 2.77 -19.08 -3.66
C VAL A 35 2.32 -19.96 -2.51
N THR A 36 2.15 -19.34 -1.35
CA THR A 36 1.58 -19.93 -0.15
C THR A 36 0.35 -19.14 0.29
N GLN A 37 -0.27 -19.52 1.40
CA GLN A 37 -1.36 -18.74 1.98
C GLN A 37 -0.88 -17.43 2.62
N THR A 38 0.41 -17.34 2.92
CA THR A 38 1.08 -16.15 3.47
C THR A 38 1.84 -15.46 2.34
N ASN A 39 1.40 -14.26 1.92
CA ASN A 39 2.00 -13.56 0.79
C ASN A 39 3.50 -13.29 0.96
N THR A 40 3.97 -12.99 2.16
CA THR A 40 5.40 -12.73 2.44
C THR A 40 6.30 -13.95 2.27
N GLU A 41 5.75 -15.17 2.31
CA GLU A 41 6.45 -16.43 2.08
C GLU A 41 6.52 -16.83 0.60
N ALA A 42 5.89 -16.07 -0.29
CA ALA A 42 5.96 -16.35 -1.72
C ALA A 42 7.40 -16.19 -2.23
N GLU A 43 7.79 -17.01 -3.20
CA GLU A 43 9.11 -16.99 -3.83
C GLU A 43 8.93 -16.74 -5.33
N PHE A 44 9.68 -15.78 -5.85
CA PHE A 44 9.70 -15.44 -7.28
C PHE A 44 11.13 -15.49 -7.78
N SER A 45 11.35 -16.17 -8.92
CA SER A 45 12.66 -16.25 -9.57
C SER A 45 12.50 -16.18 -11.09
N GLY A 46 13.55 -15.74 -11.79
CA GLY A 46 13.54 -15.53 -13.24
C GLY A 46 13.29 -14.07 -13.64
N ILE A 47 12.97 -13.86 -14.92
CA ILE A 47 12.75 -12.53 -15.50
C ILE A 47 11.40 -11.98 -15.00
N GLY A 48 11.39 -10.78 -14.43
CA GLY A 48 10.20 -10.16 -13.80
C GLY A 48 10.07 -10.43 -12.29
N ALA A 49 10.95 -11.25 -11.72
CA ALA A 49 10.86 -11.64 -10.32
C ALA A 49 11.09 -10.50 -9.33
N GLU A 50 11.92 -9.49 -9.64
CA GLU A 50 12.30 -8.43 -8.71
C GLU A 50 11.09 -7.59 -8.29
N ALA A 51 10.24 -7.17 -9.24
CA ALA A 51 8.99 -6.47 -8.96
C ALA A 51 8.08 -7.28 -8.02
N ASN A 52 7.96 -8.58 -8.28
CA ASN A 52 7.09 -9.46 -7.52
C ASN A 52 7.64 -9.80 -6.13
N ASN A 53 8.96 -9.89 -5.96
CA ASN A 53 9.59 -9.99 -4.65
C ASN A 53 9.42 -8.72 -3.82
N TYR A 54 9.38 -7.53 -4.43
CA TYR A 54 8.98 -6.30 -3.76
C TYR A 54 7.49 -6.34 -3.37
N MET A 55 6.62 -6.72 -4.31
CA MET A 55 5.17 -6.72 -4.14
C MET A 55 4.70 -7.65 -3.01
N LYS A 56 5.37 -8.76 -2.76
CA LYS A 56 4.95 -9.72 -1.71
C LYS A 56 4.92 -9.16 -0.29
N PHE A 57 5.65 -8.07 -0.03
CA PHE A 57 5.67 -7.41 1.27
C PHE A 57 4.57 -6.35 1.45
N ARG A 58 3.74 -6.13 0.43
CA ARG A 58 2.58 -5.25 0.57
C ARG A 58 1.57 -5.87 1.50
N LEU A 59 0.98 -5.05 2.39
CA LEU A 59 -0.12 -5.51 3.21
C LEU A 59 -1.27 -5.96 2.30
N PHE A 60 -1.78 -7.14 2.56
CA PHE A 60 -2.93 -7.65 1.81
C PHE A 60 -4.18 -6.86 2.20
N PRO A 61 -4.83 -6.18 1.26
CA PRO A 61 -5.98 -5.35 1.59
C PRO A 61 -7.22 -6.21 1.86
N LYS A 62 -7.72 -6.18 3.06
CA LYS A 62 -9.10 -6.54 3.32
C LYS A 62 -10.00 -5.32 3.04
N GLY A 63 -10.11 -4.93 1.78
CA GLY A 63 -10.96 -3.80 1.37
C GLY A 63 -10.23 -2.48 1.11
N GLY A 64 -8.90 -2.45 1.08
CA GLY A 64 -8.10 -1.26 0.78
C GLY A 64 -6.62 -1.53 0.88
N SER A 65 -5.80 -0.58 0.48
CA SER A 65 -4.36 -0.62 0.61
C SER A 65 -3.94 0.35 1.70
N TYR A 66 -3.09 -0.10 2.60
CA TYR A 66 -2.64 0.66 3.77
C TYR A 66 -1.16 0.41 4.01
N LEU A 67 -0.48 1.35 4.65
CA LEU A 67 0.82 1.11 5.28
C LEU A 67 0.63 0.52 6.68
N GLU A 68 -0.39 1.00 7.38
CA GLU A 68 -0.78 0.49 8.69
C GLU A 68 -2.29 0.66 8.91
N ALA A 69 -2.88 -0.22 9.72
CA ALA A 69 -4.29 -0.18 10.10
C ALA A 69 -4.52 -0.87 11.45
N GLY A 70 -5.72 -0.72 12.00
CA GLY A 70 -6.14 -1.46 13.19
C GLY A 70 -5.53 -0.96 14.48
N GLY A 71 -5.10 -1.89 15.33
CA GLY A 71 -4.68 -1.60 16.70
C GLY A 71 -3.49 -0.65 16.83
N ASN A 72 -2.61 -0.61 15.86
CA ASN A 72 -1.43 0.26 15.85
C ASN A 72 -1.78 1.74 15.64
N LEU A 73 -2.99 2.04 15.17
CA LEU A 73 -3.51 3.41 15.01
C LEU A 73 -4.31 3.91 16.23
N ARG A 74 -4.14 3.33 17.41
CA ARG A 74 -4.90 3.69 18.62
C ARG A 74 -4.31 4.85 19.45
N GLY A 75 -3.11 5.30 19.10
CA GLY A 75 -2.46 6.44 19.74
C GLY A 75 -3.11 7.77 19.36
N ASP A 76 -2.39 8.86 19.53
CA ASP A 76 -2.75 10.16 18.97
C ASP A 76 -2.40 10.23 17.48
N PHE A 77 -2.93 11.25 16.78
CA PHE A 77 -2.71 11.38 15.33
C PHE A 77 -1.25 11.70 15.00
N VAL A 78 -0.54 12.41 15.83
CA VAL A 78 0.88 12.76 15.61
C VAL A 78 1.73 11.49 15.61
N SER A 79 1.54 10.62 16.60
CA SER A 79 2.22 9.32 16.68
C SER A 79 1.85 8.42 15.53
N THR A 80 0.58 8.39 15.13
CA THR A 80 0.09 7.64 13.96
C THR A 80 0.76 8.13 12.68
N LYS A 81 0.80 9.44 12.49
CA LYS A 81 1.46 10.06 11.32
C LYS A 81 2.93 9.69 11.27
N ALA A 82 3.66 9.82 12.37
CA ALA A 82 5.07 9.45 12.43
C ALA A 82 5.32 7.98 12.08
N LEU A 83 4.46 7.06 12.55
CA LEU A 83 4.52 5.65 12.19
C LEU A 83 4.30 5.43 10.70
N VAL A 84 3.22 5.98 10.14
CA VAL A 84 2.87 5.83 8.73
C VAL A 84 3.94 6.43 7.82
N ASP A 85 4.45 7.62 8.13
CA ASP A 85 5.52 8.29 7.39
C ASP A 85 6.81 7.45 7.41
N SER A 86 7.16 6.85 8.54
CA SER A 86 8.31 5.95 8.67
C SER A 86 8.16 4.70 7.78
N LEU A 87 6.99 4.08 7.77
CA LEU A 87 6.70 2.93 6.91
C LEU A 87 6.73 3.31 5.43
N ALA A 88 6.21 4.48 5.08
CA ALA A 88 6.28 5.01 3.72
C ALA A 88 7.74 5.23 3.27
N ALA A 89 8.57 5.83 4.13
CA ALA A 89 9.99 6.06 3.83
C ALA A 89 10.73 4.74 3.57
N ILE A 90 10.48 3.70 4.37
CA ILE A 90 11.04 2.36 4.18
C ILE A 90 10.60 1.80 2.82
N ARG A 91 9.32 1.92 2.47
CA ARG A 91 8.78 1.44 1.19
C ARG A 91 9.37 2.18 -0.01
N MET A 92 9.45 3.50 0.06
CA MET A 92 10.07 4.33 -0.98
C MET A 92 11.53 3.96 -1.17
N HIS A 93 12.30 3.87 -0.08
CA HIS A 93 13.69 3.47 -0.16
C HIS A 93 13.86 2.09 -0.80
N THR A 94 13.05 1.10 -0.40
CA THR A 94 13.08 -0.24 -1.00
C THR A 94 12.77 -0.18 -2.50
N LEU A 95 11.77 0.61 -2.91
CA LEU A 95 11.41 0.79 -4.33
C LEU A 95 12.56 1.41 -5.14
N ASP A 96 13.26 2.39 -4.57
CA ASP A 96 14.38 3.06 -5.22
C ASP A 96 15.56 2.14 -5.47
N THR A 97 15.78 1.14 -4.58
CA THR A 97 16.88 0.16 -4.72
C THR A 97 16.65 -0.88 -5.82
N LEU A 98 15.44 -1.01 -6.35
CA LEU A 98 15.16 -1.97 -7.42
C LEU A 98 15.87 -1.56 -8.72
N SER A 99 16.55 -2.51 -9.34
CA SER A 99 17.37 -2.26 -10.54
C SER A 99 16.78 -2.85 -11.83
N ASN A 100 16.04 -3.95 -11.74
CA ASN A 100 15.49 -4.68 -12.88
C ASN A 100 13.96 -4.52 -12.97
N VAL A 101 13.47 -3.30 -12.74
CA VAL A 101 12.06 -2.93 -12.88
C VAL A 101 11.93 -1.71 -13.78
N SER A 102 10.80 -1.57 -14.46
CA SER A 102 10.56 -0.42 -15.34
C SER A 102 10.30 0.87 -14.54
N ASP A 103 10.59 2.02 -15.16
CA ASP A 103 10.22 3.33 -14.59
C ASP A 103 8.70 3.46 -14.41
N ALA A 104 7.92 2.83 -15.30
CA ALA A 104 6.46 2.79 -15.16
C ALA A 104 6.04 2.06 -13.88
N PHE A 105 6.68 0.94 -13.54
CA PHE A 105 6.44 0.26 -12.26
C PHE A 105 6.78 1.15 -11.07
N LYS A 106 7.94 1.81 -11.10
CA LYS A 106 8.34 2.71 -10.01
C LYS A 106 7.36 3.87 -9.82
N LYS A 107 6.88 4.47 -10.91
CA LYS A 107 5.84 5.52 -10.86
C LYS A 107 4.54 5.01 -10.25
N LEU A 108 4.05 3.86 -10.70
CA LEU A 108 2.82 3.25 -10.17
C LEU A 108 2.93 2.94 -8.68
N GLU A 109 4.02 2.33 -8.24
CA GLU A 109 4.22 2.00 -6.84
C GLU A 109 4.46 3.24 -5.97
N THR A 110 5.10 4.29 -6.50
CA THR A 110 5.21 5.58 -5.81
C THR A 110 3.83 6.20 -5.57
N ALA A 111 2.99 6.28 -6.61
CA ALA A 111 1.62 6.79 -6.49
C ALA A 111 0.79 5.95 -5.50
N ARG A 112 0.99 4.63 -5.54
CA ARG A 112 0.34 3.71 -4.61
C ARG A 112 0.78 3.92 -3.16
N ILE A 113 2.08 4.13 -2.89
CA ILE A 113 2.57 4.41 -1.53
C ILE A 113 1.92 5.70 -1.00
N LYS A 114 1.81 6.74 -1.84
CA LYS A 114 1.11 7.98 -1.47
C LYS A 114 -0.37 7.73 -1.13
N ALA A 115 -1.05 6.93 -1.94
CA ALA A 115 -2.43 6.54 -1.65
C ALA A 115 -2.55 5.72 -0.35
N ASP A 116 -1.59 4.84 -0.09
CA ASP A 116 -1.53 4.03 1.13
C ASP A 116 -1.30 4.90 2.39
N ILE A 117 -0.53 5.99 2.29
CA ILE A 117 -0.39 7.00 3.35
C ILE A 117 -1.76 7.62 3.66
N ILE A 118 -2.44 8.12 2.63
CA ILE A 118 -3.75 8.78 2.77
C ILE A 118 -4.76 7.83 3.40
N ASN A 119 -4.83 6.60 2.91
CA ASN A 119 -5.73 5.58 3.46
C ASN A 119 -5.41 5.27 4.92
N SER A 120 -4.13 5.16 5.28
CA SER A 120 -3.72 4.91 6.67
C SER A 120 -4.11 6.06 7.60
N TYR A 121 -3.98 7.32 7.15
CA TYR A 121 -4.43 8.48 7.92
C TYR A 121 -5.95 8.50 8.10
N ILE A 122 -6.72 8.21 7.05
CA ILE A 122 -8.18 8.12 7.13
C ILE A 122 -8.60 7.01 8.09
N CYS A 123 -7.90 5.87 8.07
CA CYS A 123 -8.16 4.76 8.98
C CYS A 123 -7.97 5.12 10.46
N TYR A 124 -7.13 6.12 10.77
CA TYR A 124 -6.98 6.63 12.13
C TYR A 124 -8.33 6.98 12.77
N ALA A 125 -9.20 7.69 12.04
CA ALA A 125 -10.52 8.07 12.55
C ALA A 125 -11.37 6.86 12.97
N SER A 126 -11.22 5.73 12.26
CA SER A 126 -11.99 4.49 12.54
C SER A 126 -11.42 3.66 13.67
N TYR A 127 -10.11 3.68 13.89
CA TYR A 127 -9.42 2.80 14.85
C TYR A 127 -8.96 3.52 16.13
N SER A 128 -8.82 4.83 16.08
CA SER A 128 -8.43 5.64 17.23
C SER A 128 -9.60 5.81 18.21
N ARG A 129 -9.28 6.34 19.38
CA ARG A 129 -10.28 6.75 20.36
C ARG A 129 -10.64 8.22 20.24
N MET A 130 -10.46 8.86 19.08
CA MET A 130 -10.68 10.31 18.94
C MET A 130 -12.11 10.73 19.29
N PHE A 131 -13.09 9.86 19.16
CA PHE A 131 -14.48 10.09 19.56
C PHE A 131 -14.81 9.59 20.97
N ALA A 132 -13.82 9.09 21.72
CA ALA A 132 -14.06 8.64 23.08
C ALA A 132 -14.49 9.81 23.96
N GLY A 133 -15.57 9.63 24.72
CA GLY A 133 -16.14 10.64 25.60
C GLY A 133 -17.03 11.69 24.93
N VAL A 134 -17.19 11.65 23.63
CA VAL A 134 -18.14 12.48 22.88
C VAL A 134 -19.57 12.09 23.26
N LYS A 135 -20.40 13.07 23.64
CA LYS A 135 -21.77 12.83 24.09
C LYS A 135 -22.83 13.40 23.17
N THR A 136 -22.46 14.35 22.32
CA THR A 136 -23.39 15.02 21.43
C THR A 136 -22.92 14.95 19.98
N GLU A 137 -23.88 15.11 19.06
CA GLU A 137 -23.61 15.17 17.63
C GLU A 137 -22.79 16.41 17.25
N GLU A 138 -22.99 17.50 17.96
CA GLU A 138 -22.25 18.74 17.76
C GLU A 138 -20.77 18.59 18.11
N GLU A 139 -20.46 17.98 19.27
CA GLU A 139 -19.09 17.65 19.67
C GLU A 139 -18.42 16.69 18.68
N MET A 140 -19.17 15.72 18.16
CA MET A 140 -18.65 14.78 17.16
C MET A 140 -18.31 15.51 15.85
N ARG A 141 -19.18 16.39 15.38
CA ARG A 141 -18.93 17.22 14.18
C ARG A 141 -17.72 18.13 14.35
N ALA A 142 -17.58 18.76 15.52
CA ALA A 142 -16.46 19.63 15.79
C ALA A 142 -15.13 18.89 15.72
N LYS A 143 -15.02 17.74 16.40
CA LYS A 143 -13.82 16.88 16.36
C LYS A 143 -13.53 16.35 14.95
N TRP A 144 -14.57 15.96 14.22
CA TRP A 144 -14.41 15.49 12.83
C TRP A 144 -13.91 16.61 11.91
N ASN A 145 -14.44 17.82 12.05
CA ASN A 145 -14.00 18.97 11.27
C ASN A 145 -12.53 19.34 11.58
N GLU A 146 -12.15 19.36 12.85
CA GLU A 146 -10.76 19.61 13.27
C GLU A 146 -9.81 18.58 12.65
N PHE A 147 -10.16 17.29 12.73
CA PHE A 147 -9.38 16.21 12.13
C PHE A 147 -9.28 16.34 10.60
N ASN A 148 -10.37 16.66 9.91
CA ASN A 148 -10.39 16.83 8.47
C ASN A 148 -9.55 18.02 7.99
N VAL A 149 -9.51 19.12 8.73
CA VAL A 149 -8.62 20.25 8.42
C VAL A 149 -7.16 19.83 8.51
N SER A 150 -6.77 19.17 9.59
CA SER A 150 -5.41 18.64 9.76
C SER A 150 -5.07 17.62 8.69
N LEU A 151 -5.97 16.64 8.44
CA LEU A 151 -5.78 15.63 7.42
C LEU A 151 -5.59 16.25 6.04
N THR A 152 -6.40 17.25 5.66
CA THR A 152 -6.29 17.93 4.36
C THR A 152 -4.94 18.60 4.17
N GLN A 153 -4.41 19.24 5.23
CA GLN A 153 -3.08 19.84 5.18
C GLN A 153 -1.97 18.80 4.98
N ASP A 154 -2.09 17.64 5.61
CA ASP A 154 -1.10 16.57 5.52
C ASP A 154 -1.14 15.81 4.19
N VAL A 155 -2.33 15.61 3.60
CA VAL A 155 -2.47 14.82 2.36
C VAL A 155 -2.34 15.63 1.08
N THR A 156 -2.63 16.93 1.10
CA THR A 156 -2.56 17.78 -0.10
C THR A 156 -1.21 17.71 -0.81
N PRO A 157 -0.05 17.73 -0.12
CA PRO A 157 1.24 17.60 -0.76
C PRO A 157 1.49 16.25 -1.42
N LEU A 158 0.77 15.19 -1.01
CA LEU A 158 1.00 13.82 -1.49
C LEU A 158 0.50 13.59 -2.91
N TYR A 159 -0.57 14.30 -3.31
CA TYR A 159 -1.15 14.15 -4.65
C TYR A 159 -0.97 15.39 -5.56
N LYS A 160 -0.45 16.49 -5.01
CA LYS A 160 -0.17 17.69 -5.78
C LYS A 160 0.99 17.42 -6.75
N GLY A 161 0.75 17.52 -8.05
CA GLY A 161 1.74 17.25 -9.10
C GLY A 161 1.69 15.86 -9.71
N ASP A 162 0.85 14.95 -9.21
CA ASP A 162 0.68 13.61 -9.82
C ASP A 162 -0.43 13.59 -10.90
N TYR A 163 -1.14 14.71 -11.10
CA TYR A 163 -2.27 14.86 -12.04
C TYR A 163 -2.08 16.01 -13.04
N GLU A 164 -0.85 16.55 -13.18
CA GLU A 164 -0.50 17.50 -14.20
C GLU A 164 0.10 16.84 -15.45
#